data_15fe2b3a940b6bb8b5d1667925850eda
#
_entry.id   15fe2b3a940b6bb8b5d1667925850eda
#
_cell.length_a   1.000
_cell.length_b   1.000
_cell.length_c   1.000
_cell.angle_alpha   90.00
_cell.angle_beta   90.00
_cell.angle_gamma   90.00
#
_symmetry.space_group_name_H-M   'P 1'
#
loop_
_entity.id
_entity.type
_entity.pdbx_description
1 polymer ?
#
loop_
_entity_poly.entity_id
_entity_poly.type
_entity_poly.pdbx_seq_one_letter_code
_entity_poly.pdbx_strand_id
1 'polypeptide(L)'
;MWKGNYLRRTNMDLRSVQRPLKKKYRNKPGSSRITLEAKASQQDTPISCSVDVGQAIYQAEAHAGVGGTGEAACSGDLLLGALAACAQVTCQMVAEAMGIEAESIEVTVTGEMDLAGTLGVSEEVPVGFETIRTTFDIVAPEATEEQLEDLRQKTEQYCVVFQTLADSPDLQTEWA
;
A
#
# COMPACT_ATOMS: atom_id res chain seq x y z
N MET A 1 -15.06 3.65 -18.39
CA MET A 1 -14.26 4.67 -19.13
C MET A 1 -14.07 5.86 -18.19
N TRP A 2 -13.07 5.77 -17.29
CA TRP A 2 -12.77 6.81 -16.31
C TRP A 2 -11.84 7.83 -16.97
N LYS A 3 -12.37 8.97 -17.39
CA LYS A 3 -11.55 10.11 -17.78
C LYS A 3 -11.21 10.89 -16.52
N GLY A 4 -10.13 10.49 -15.84
CA GLY A 4 -9.55 11.28 -14.79
C GLY A 4 -9.03 12.61 -15.35
N ASN A 5 -9.58 13.72 -14.88
CA ASN A 5 -8.97 15.03 -15.03
C ASN A 5 -7.62 14.98 -14.30
N TYR A 6 -6.54 14.77 -15.01
CA TYR A 6 -5.19 14.96 -14.50
C TYR A 6 -5.05 16.44 -14.13
N LEU A 7 -5.32 16.72 -12.85
CA LEU A 7 -5.04 18.01 -12.25
C LEU A 7 -3.56 18.34 -12.51
N ARG A 8 -3.37 19.54 -13.04
CA ARG A 8 -2.08 20.19 -13.27
C ARG A 8 -1.04 19.71 -12.27
N ARG A 9 0.11 19.22 -12.78
CA ARG A 9 1.34 19.10 -11.98
C ARG A 9 1.60 20.48 -11.37
N THR A 10 1.16 20.69 -10.15
CA THR A 10 1.73 21.74 -9.32
C THR A 10 3.18 21.32 -9.14
N ASN A 11 4.08 22.16 -9.58
CA ASN A 11 5.54 21.95 -9.47
C ASN A 11 5.89 21.99 -7.97
N MET A 12 5.53 20.93 -7.23
CA MET A 12 5.82 20.79 -5.80
C MET A 12 7.27 20.34 -5.71
N ASP A 13 8.16 21.25 -5.32
CA ASP A 13 9.52 20.88 -4.96
C ASP A 13 9.50 20.02 -3.69
N LEU A 14 9.58 18.70 -3.88
CA LEU A 14 9.58 17.71 -2.80
C LEU A 14 10.69 18.00 -1.77
N ARG A 15 11.86 18.46 -2.23
CA ARG A 15 12.99 18.80 -1.34
C ARG A 15 12.65 19.96 -0.43
N SER A 16 11.96 21.00 -0.94
CA SER A 16 11.55 22.16 -0.12
C SER A 16 10.57 21.76 0.98
N VAL A 17 9.68 20.80 0.72
CA VAL A 17 8.73 20.28 1.70
C VAL A 17 9.39 19.35 2.72
N GLN A 18 10.22 18.43 2.27
CA GLN A 18 10.81 17.41 3.15
C GLN A 18 12.01 17.91 3.98
N ARG A 19 12.80 18.86 3.47
CA ARG A 19 13.98 19.36 4.17
C ARG A 19 13.70 19.90 5.58
N PRO A 20 12.68 20.77 5.79
CA PRO A 20 12.33 21.23 7.13
C PRO A 20 11.83 20.10 8.04
N LEU A 21 11.09 19.12 7.51
CA LEU A 21 10.64 17.94 8.27
C LEU A 21 11.82 17.09 8.72
N LYS A 22 12.74 16.75 7.82
CA LYS A 22 13.96 16.00 8.14
C LYS A 22 14.81 16.73 9.20
N LYS A 23 14.93 18.06 9.13
CA LYS A 23 15.62 18.86 10.15
C LYS A 23 14.89 18.80 11.50
N LYS A 24 13.56 18.94 11.49
CA LYS A 24 12.73 18.85 12.71
C LYS A 24 12.90 17.49 13.38
N TYR A 25 12.85 16.39 12.63
CA TYR A 25 12.94 15.02 13.16
C TYR A 25 14.31 14.69 13.72
N ARG A 26 15.40 15.20 13.10
CA ARG A 26 16.76 15.07 13.65
C ARG A 26 16.89 15.81 14.98
N ASN A 27 16.32 17.02 15.10
CA ASN A 27 16.43 17.85 16.29
C ASN A 27 15.49 17.43 17.41
N LYS A 28 14.36 16.80 17.08
CA LYS A 28 13.32 16.32 18.01
C LYS A 28 12.81 14.95 17.56
N PRO A 29 13.54 13.85 17.82
CA PRO A 29 13.19 12.52 17.33
C PRO A 29 11.76 12.07 17.66
N GLY A 30 11.25 12.42 18.85
CA GLY A 30 9.86 12.11 19.23
C GLY A 30 8.80 12.75 18.34
N SER A 31 9.14 13.82 17.59
CA SER A 31 8.19 14.49 16.68
C SER A 31 7.99 13.76 15.35
N SER A 32 8.73 12.68 15.08
CA SER A 32 8.55 11.82 13.91
C SER A 32 7.58 10.66 14.15
N ARG A 33 7.18 10.43 15.41
CA ARG A 33 6.22 9.37 15.74
C ARG A 33 4.82 9.83 15.41
N ILE A 34 4.07 8.98 14.70
CA ILE A 34 2.66 9.17 14.40
C ILE A 34 1.89 7.91 14.77
N THR A 35 0.60 8.07 15.05
CA THR A 35 -0.34 6.95 15.17
C THR A 35 -1.33 7.09 14.02
N LEU A 36 -1.57 6.01 13.31
CA LEU A 36 -2.63 5.88 12.32
C LEU A 36 -3.72 5.00 12.91
N GLU A 37 -4.96 5.31 12.61
CA GLU A 37 -6.13 4.57 13.10
C GLU A 37 -7.06 4.25 11.94
N ALA A 38 -7.59 3.04 11.94
CA ALA A 38 -8.71 2.64 11.10
C ALA A 38 -9.78 2.01 11.97
N LYS A 39 -11.06 2.27 11.66
CA LYS A 39 -12.21 1.68 12.36
C LYS A 39 -13.09 0.97 11.37
N ALA A 40 -13.56 -0.21 11.73
CA ALA A 40 -14.56 -0.92 10.94
C ALA A 40 -15.84 -1.10 11.77
N SER A 41 -17.00 -1.00 11.12
CA SER A 41 -18.31 -1.25 11.72
C SER A 41 -19.17 -2.10 10.79
N GLN A 42 -19.94 -2.98 11.40
CA GLN A 42 -20.87 -3.86 10.68
C GLN A 42 -21.87 -3.04 9.86
N GLN A 43 -22.16 -3.51 8.67
CA GLN A 43 -23.23 -3.02 7.81
C GLN A 43 -24.44 -3.97 7.86
N ASP A 44 -25.34 -3.85 6.90
CA ASP A 44 -26.65 -4.53 6.87
C ASP A 44 -26.58 -6.06 6.85
N THR A 45 -25.42 -6.63 6.49
CA THR A 45 -25.22 -8.09 6.42
C THR A 45 -24.07 -8.54 7.28
N PRO A 46 -24.03 -9.80 7.76
CA PRO A 46 -22.92 -10.31 8.58
C PRO A 46 -21.59 -10.45 7.81
N ILE A 47 -21.60 -10.27 6.49
CA ILE A 47 -20.43 -10.42 5.63
C ILE A 47 -19.95 -9.09 5.01
N SER A 48 -20.49 -7.95 5.48
CA SER A 48 -20.08 -6.62 5.01
C SER A 48 -19.77 -5.65 6.15
N CYS A 49 -18.89 -4.70 5.90
CA CYS A 49 -18.55 -3.64 6.84
C CYS A 49 -18.19 -2.33 6.10
N SER A 50 -18.27 -1.22 6.82
CA SER A 50 -17.62 0.02 6.41
C SER A 50 -16.27 0.15 7.12
N VAL A 51 -15.25 0.66 6.42
CA VAL A 51 -13.92 0.91 6.96
C VAL A 51 -13.60 2.39 6.83
N ASP A 52 -13.44 3.06 7.96
CA ASP A 52 -13.03 4.46 8.06
C ASP A 52 -11.51 4.51 8.28
N VAL A 53 -10.80 5.13 7.36
CA VAL A 53 -9.35 5.36 7.42
C VAL A 53 -9.01 6.84 7.65
N GLY A 54 -9.95 7.59 8.21
CA GLY A 54 -9.81 9.01 8.57
C GLY A 54 -10.12 9.99 7.43
N GLN A 55 -9.65 9.76 6.23
CA GLN A 55 -9.87 10.63 5.06
C GLN A 55 -10.82 10.03 4.01
N ALA A 56 -11.15 8.76 4.16
CA ALA A 56 -12.04 8.03 3.26
C ALA A 56 -12.77 6.91 4.00
N ILE A 57 -13.95 6.57 3.52
CA ILE A 57 -14.74 5.43 3.98
C ILE A 57 -14.91 4.46 2.82
N TYR A 58 -14.52 3.22 3.03
CA TYR A 58 -14.65 2.14 2.05
C TYR A 58 -15.72 1.16 2.51
N GLN A 59 -16.50 0.66 1.55
CA GLN A 59 -17.32 -0.53 1.77
C GLN A 59 -16.46 -1.76 1.50
N ALA A 60 -16.46 -2.70 2.40
CA ALA A 60 -15.76 -3.97 2.26
C ALA A 60 -16.69 -5.14 2.59
N GLU A 61 -16.49 -6.24 1.88
CA GLU A 61 -17.25 -7.48 2.10
C GLU A 61 -16.32 -8.70 2.04
N ALA A 62 -16.85 -9.85 2.42
CA ALA A 62 -16.15 -11.10 2.21
C ALA A 62 -15.96 -11.37 0.71
N HIS A 63 -14.84 -11.98 0.34
CA HIS A 63 -14.60 -12.37 -1.06
C HIS A 63 -15.68 -13.33 -1.56
N ALA A 64 -16.06 -13.28 -2.83
CA ALA A 64 -17.08 -14.15 -3.41
C ALA A 64 -16.82 -15.65 -3.18
N GLY A 65 -15.54 -16.06 -3.16
CA GLY A 65 -15.13 -17.43 -2.86
C GLY A 65 -15.42 -17.90 -1.43
N VAL A 66 -15.73 -16.99 -0.51
CA VAL A 66 -16.15 -17.29 0.88
C VAL A 66 -17.57 -16.80 1.18
N GLY A 67 -18.39 -16.55 0.14
CA GLY A 67 -19.80 -16.23 0.24
C GLY A 67 -20.16 -14.75 0.16
N GLY A 68 -19.22 -13.86 -0.18
CA GLY A 68 -19.50 -12.47 -0.51
C GLY A 68 -20.24 -12.32 -1.84
N THR A 69 -20.82 -11.14 -2.09
CA THR A 69 -21.55 -10.86 -3.34
C THR A 69 -20.62 -10.49 -4.50
N GLY A 70 -19.44 -9.98 -4.21
CA GLY A 70 -18.49 -9.45 -5.18
C GLY A 70 -18.82 -8.02 -5.62
N GLU A 71 -19.68 -7.32 -4.87
CA GLU A 71 -20.06 -5.92 -5.16
C GLU A 71 -19.11 -4.90 -4.51
N ALA A 72 -18.38 -5.31 -3.47
CA ALA A 72 -17.38 -4.49 -2.82
C ALA A 72 -16.02 -5.20 -2.75
N ALA A 73 -14.96 -4.44 -2.49
CA ALA A 73 -13.61 -4.99 -2.29
C ALA A 73 -13.56 -5.87 -1.04
N CYS A 74 -12.82 -6.97 -1.10
CA CYS A 74 -12.54 -7.73 0.11
C CYS A 74 -11.34 -7.16 0.87
N SER A 75 -11.14 -7.60 2.11
CA SER A 75 -10.00 -7.16 2.93
C SER A 75 -8.65 -7.48 2.29
N GLY A 76 -8.55 -8.57 1.52
CA GLY A 76 -7.37 -8.91 0.74
C GLY A 76 -7.08 -7.86 -0.34
N ASP A 77 -8.10 -7.42 -1.07
CA ASP A 77 -7.96 -6.35 -2.07
C ASP A 77 -7.50 -5.04 -1.43
N LEU A 78 -8.03 -4.70 -0.23
CA LEU A 78 -7.61 -3.51 0.50
C LEU A 78 -6.14 -3.58 0.93
N LEU A 79 -5.66 -4.75 1.37
CA LEU A 79 -4.26 -4.95 1.71
C LEU A 79 -3.34 -4.80 0.50
N LEU A 80 -3.68 -5.45 -0.63
CA LEU A 80 -2.93 -5.33 -1.88
C LEU A 80 -2.99 -3.90 -2.42
N GLY A 81 -4.14 -3.23 -2.30
CA GLY A 81 -4.32 -1.83 -2.66
C GLY A 81 -3.46 -0.89 -1.82
N ALA A 82 -3.34 -1.14 -0.51
CA ALA A 82 -2.46 -0.38 0.37
C ALA A 82 -0.99 -0.53 -0.03
N LEU A 83 -0.55 -1.76 -0.38
CA LEU A 83 0.80 -2.00 -0.87
C LEU A 83 1.03 -1.31 -2.22
N ALA A 84 0.10 -1.42 -3.17
CA ALA A 84 0.19 -0.77 -4.47
C ALA A 84 0.33 0.75 -4.34
N ALA A 85 -0.55 1.37 -3.54
CA ALA A 85 -0.51 2.82 -3.30
C ALA A 85 0.80 3.27 -2.63
N CYS A 86 1.28 2.54 -1.62
CA CYS A 86 2.52 2.86 -0.94
C CYS A 86 3.72 2.71 -1.86
N ALA A 87 3.82 1.61 -2.60
CA ALA A 87 4.90 1.34 -3.55
C ALA A 87 4.93 2.39 -4.68
N GLN A 88 3.76 2.73 -5.24
CA GLN A 88 3.62 3.76 -6.27
C GLN A 88 4.17 5.12 -5.80
N VAL A 89 3.66 5.61 -4.66
CA VAL A 89 4.07 6.93 -4.12
C VAL A 89 5.53 6.92 -3.71
N THR A 90 6.01 5.84 -3.09
CA THR A 90 7.41 5.72 -2.70
C THR A 90 8.34 5.73 -3.91
N CYS A 91 8.01 4.97 -4.97
CA CYS A 91 8.80 4.95 -6.21
C CYS A 91 8.89 6.34 -6.83
N GLN A 92 7.77 7.05 -6.94
CA GLN A 92 7.74 8.42 -7.46
C GLN A 92 8.60 9.38 -6.63
N MET A 93 8.52 9.30 -5.29
CA MET A 93 9.31 10.15 -4.39
C MET A 93 10.80 9.84 -4.47
N VAL A 94 11.18 8.58 -4.61
CA VAL A 94 12.58 8.16 -4.76
C VAL A 94 13.12 8.60 -6.11
N ALA A 95 12.36 8.40 -7.20
CA ALA A 95 12.74 8.87 -8.54
C ALA A 95 13.00 10.39 -8.55
N GLU A 96 12.09 11.17 -7.99
CA GLU A 96 12.26 12.63 -7.82
C GLU A 96 13.50 12.97 -7.01
N ALA A 97 13.74 12.28 -5.88
CA ALA A 97 14.90 12.51 -5.04
C ALA A 97 16.23 12.16 -5.72
N MET A 98 16.23 11.18 -6.62
CA MET A 98 17.38 10.76 -7.43
C MET A 98 17.56 11.62 -8.69
N GLY A 99 16.58 12.44 -9.06
CA GLY A 99 16.59 13.23 -10.29
C GLY A 99 16.33 12.37 -11.53
N ILE A 100 15.61 11.25 -11.39
CA ILE A 100 15.17 10.41 -12.50
C ILE A 100 13.87 10.98 -13.07
N GLU A 101 13.90 11.40 -14.32
CA GLU A 101 12.71 11.83 -15.06
C GLU A 101 12.00 10.61 -15.65
N ALA A 102 10.95 10.16 -14.98
CA ALA A 102 10.11 9.08 -15.47
C ALA A 102 8.90 9.64 -16.24
N GLU A 103 8.67 9.12 -17.46
CA GLU A 103 7.46 9.41 -18.23
C GLU A 103 6.23 8.75 -17.61
N SER A 104 6.39 7.52 -17.09
CA SER A 104 5.38 6.81 -16.34
C SER A 104 5.99 5.89 -15.28
N ILE A 105 5.26 5.70 -14.20
CA ILE A 105 5.50 4.69 -13.18
C ILE A 105 4.14 4.06 -12.87
N GLU A 106 3.98 2.78 -13.12
CA GLU A 106 2.79 2.01 -12.80
C GLU A 106 3.17 0.84 -11.89
N VAL A 107 2.39 0.62 -10.84
CA VAL A 107 2.60 -0.48 -9.89
C VAL A 107 1.38 -1.38 -9.87
N THR A 108 1.62 -2.66 -10.13
CA THR A 108 0.63 -3.73 -10.00
C THR A 108 1.02 -4.65 -8.86
N VAL A 109 0.07 -4.96 -7.98
CA VAL A 109 0.25 -5.93 -6.90
C VAL A 109 -0.73 -7.07 -7.07
N THR A 110 -0.22 -8.29 -7.04
CA THR A 110 -1.02 -9.51 -7.07
C THR A 110 -0.72 -10.35 -5.84
N GLY A 111 -1.72 -11.07 -5.33
CA GLY A 111 -1.57 -11.98 -4.20
C GLY A 111 -2.26 -13.30 -4.48
N GLU A 112 -1.64 -14.39 -4.06
CA GLU A 112 -2.17 -15.75 -4.17
C GLU A 112 -2.46 -16.29 -2.78
N MET A 113 -3.64 -16.86 -2.58
CA MET A 113 -4.07 -17.50 -1.34
C MET A 113 -5.02 -18.66 -1.65
N ASP A 114 -5.02 -19.67 -0.79
CA ASP A 114 -5.98 -20.77 -0.88
C ASP A 114 -7.11 -20.58 0.15
N LEU A 115 -8.33 -20.47 -0.34
CA LEU A 115 -9.51 -20.27 0.49
C LEU A 115 -9.88 -21.49 1.36
N ALA A 116 -9.28 -22.65 1.12
CA ALA A 116 -9.46 -23.81 1.99
C ALA A 116 -8.97 -23.54 3.41
N GLY A 117 -7.86 -22.77 3.57
CA GLY A 117 -7.39 -22.31 4.86
C GLY A 117 -8.35 -21.33 5.51
N THR A 118 -8.80 -20.31 4.77
CA THR A 118 -9.71 -19.26 5.26
C THR A 118 -11.07 -19.86 5.72
N LEU A 119 -11.58 -20.87 5.02
CA LEU A 119 -12.84 -21.53 5.38
C LEU A 119 -12.69 -22.65 6.43
N GLY A 120 -11.45 -22.92 6.90
CA GLY A 120 -11.21 -24.00 7.85
C GLY A 120 -11.45 -25.41 7.26
N VAL A 121 -11.35 -25.56 5.95
CA VAL A 121 -11.50 -26.87 5.26
C VAL A 121 -10.23 -27.68 5.38
N SER A 122 -9.07 -27.03 5.50
CA SER A 122 -7.76 -27.65 5.69
C SER A 122 -6.95 -26.88 6.73
N GLU A 123 -6.40 -27.61 7.72
CA GLU A 123 -5.48 -27.06 8.71
C GLU A 123 -4.04 -26.95 8.19
N GLU A 124 -3.72 -27.63 7.07
CA GLU A 124 -2.39 -27.60 6.45
C GLU A 124 -2.21 -26.39 5.52
N VAL A 125 -3.32 -25.76 5.10
CA VAL A 125 -3.32 -24.61 4.21
C VAL A 125 -3.28 -23.32 5.01
N PRO A 126 -2.33 -22.39 4.74
CA PRO A 126 -2.28 -21.09 5.40
C PRO A 126 -3.56 -20.28 5.17
N VAL A 127 -3.99 -19.51 6.17
CA VAL A 127 -5.16 -18.63 6.07
C VAL A 127 -4.88 -17.38 5.24
N GLY A 128 -3.65 -16.87 5.29
CA GLY A 128 -3.22 -15.65 4.61
C GLY A 128 -2.73 -15.87 3.19
N PHE A 129 -2.16 -14.82 2.60
CA PHE A 129 -1.49 -14.92 1.31
C PHE A 129 -0.27 -15.83 1.40
N GLU A 130 -0.13 -16.72 0.44
CA GLU A 130 1.06 -17.56 0.25
C GLU A 130 2.16 -16.78 -0.48
N THR A 131 1.75 -15.96 -1.45
CA THR A 131 2.65 -15.07 -2.20
C THR A 131 2.00 -13.71 -2.43
N ILE A 132 2.79 -12.65 -2.36
CA ILE A 132 2.43 -11.32 -2.84
C ILE A 132 3.54 -10.87 -3.78
N ARG A 133 3.17 -10.46 -4.99
CA ARG A 133 4.09 -9.98 -6.03
C ARG A 133 3.79 -8.53 -6.35
N THR A 134 4.80 -7.67 -6.27
CA THR A 134 4.74 -6.28 -6.73
C THR A 134 5.53 -6.15 -8.03
N THR A 135 4.89 -5.64 -9.06
CA THR A 135 5.49 -5.38 -10.37
C THR A 135 5.50 -3.88 -10.63
N PHE A 136 6.66 -3.37 -11.03
CA PHE A 136 6.84 -1.98 -11.42
C PHE A 136 7.06 -1.91 -12.92
N ASP A 137 6.23 -1.12 -13.61
CA ASP A 137 6.42 -0.74 -15.01
C ASP A 137 6.85 0.73 -15.03
N ILE A 138 8.12 0.96 -15.39
CA ILE A 138 8.75 2.29 -15.32
C ILE A 138 9.30 2.64 -16.69
N VAL A 139 8.81 3.75 -17.25
CA VAL A 139 9.34 4.34 -18.48
C VAL A 139 10.16 5.57 -18.12
N ALA A 140 11.47 5.44 -18.18
CA ALA A 140 12.44 6.50 -17.91
C ALA A 140 13.61 6.41 -18.93
N PRO A 141 13.43 6.93 -20.17
CA PRO A 141 14.35 6.71 -21.28
C PRO A 141 15.78 7.20 -21.05
N GLU A 142 15.92 8.24 -20.24
CA GLU A 142 17.22 8.85 -19.93
C GLU A 142 17.92 8.21 -18.71
N ALA A 143 17.24 7.30 -18.00
CA ALA A 143 17.82 6.64 -16.84
C ALA A 143 18.71 5.46 -17.24
N THR A 144 19.87 5.34 -16.56
CA THR A 144 20.74 4.18 -16.74
C THR A 144 20.19 2.95 -15.99
N GLU A 145 20.62 1.75 -16.38
CA GLU A 145 20.29 0.50 -15.67
C GLU A 145 20.68 0.57 -14.18
N GLU A 146 21.83 1.19 -13.85
CA GLU A 146 22.28 1.37 -12.47
C GLU A 146 21.33 2.27 -11.68
N GLN A 147 20.87 3.36 -12.30
CA GLN A 147 19.88 4.25 -11.68
C GLN A 147 18.52 3.56 -11.45
N LEU A 148 18.08 2.72 -12.40
CA LEU A 148 16.85 1.97 -12.26
C LEU A 148 16.96 0.90 -11.18
N GLU A 149 18.10 0.22 -11.07
CA GLU A 149 18.34 -0.74 -10.00
C GLU A 149 18.38 -0.07 -8.61
N ASP A 150 19.07 1.05 -8.50
CA ASP A 150 19.09 1.89 -7.29
C ASP A 150 17.67 2.38 -6.92
N LEU A 151 16.86 2.76 -7.91
CA LEU A 151 15.47 3.15 -7.71
C LEU A 151 14.64 2.02 -7.12
N ARG A 152 14.78 0.79 -7.66
CA ARG A 152 14.09 -0.41 -7.14
C ARG A 152 14.45 -0.68 -5.69
N GLN A 153 15.74 -0.79 -5.39
CA GLN A 153 16.24 -1.08 -4.04
C GLN A 153 15.77 -0.05 -3.02
N LYS A 154 15.86 1.24 -3.36
CA LYS A 154 15.42 2.32 -2.46
C LYS A 154 13.90 2.35 -2.32
N THR A 155 13.15 2.02 -3.38
CA THR A 155 11.69 1.92 -3.30
C THR A 155 11.28 0.83 -2.31
N GLU A 156 11.85 -0.36 -2.41
CA GLU A 156 11.60 -1.45 -1.46
C GLU A 156 12.01 -1.07 -0.04
N GLN A 157 13.19 -0.45 0.12
CA GLN A 157 13.72 -0.03 1.42
C GLN A 157 12.82 0.98 2.14
N TYR A 158 12.19 1.90 1.40
CA TYR A 158 11.42 3.00 1.97
C TYR A 158 9.90 2.83 1.88
N CYS A 159 9.41 1.78 1.24
CA CYS A 159 7.99 1.46 1.19
C CYS A 159 7.52 0.89 2.53
N VAL A 160 6.78 1.69 3.29
CA VAL A 160 6.32 1.31 4.64
C VAL A 160 5.50 0.02 4.62
N VAL A 161 4.56 -0.12 3.69
CA VAL A 161 3.70 -1.32 3.62
C VAL A 161 4.51 -2.55 3.22
N PHE A 162 5.43 -2.42 2.24
CA PHE A 162 6.33 -3.50 1.86
C PHE A 162 7.17 -3.98 3.04
N GLN A 163 7.82 -3.05 3.76
CA GLN A 163 8.65 -3.39 4.91
C GLN A 163 7.83 -4.01 6.06
N THR A 164 6.58 -3.52 6.27
CA THR A 164 5.68 -4.11 7.27
C THR A 164 5.27 -5.55 6.93
N LEU A 165 5.11 -5.88 5.64
CA LEU A 165 4.80 -7.24 5.21
C LEU A 165 6.03 -8.15 5.20
N ALA A 166 7.20 -7.61 4.87
CA ALA A 166 8.46 -8.37 4.85
C ALA A 166 8.96 -8.71 6.27
N ASP A 167 8.77 -7.79 7.21
CA ASP A 167 9.12 -7.96 8.63
C ASP A 167 7.92 -7.55 9.48
N SER A 168 7.11 -8.54 9.85
CA SER A 168 5.85 -8.33 10.56
C SER A 168 6.08 -7.67 11.93
N PRO A 169 5.36 -6.59 12.23
CA PRO A 169 5.39 -5.97 13.55
C PRO A 169 4.77 -6.90 14.61
N ASP A 170 4.98 -6.58 15.88
CA ASP A 170 4.28 -7.23 16.99
C ASP A 170 2.77 -6.93 16.90
N LEU A 171 1.97 -7.98 16.68
CA LEU A 171 0.53 -7.88 16.58
C LEU A 171 -0.11 -8.16 17.95
N GLN A 172 -0.78 -7.15 18.49
CA GLN A 172 -1.46 -7.23 19.78
C GLN A 172 -2.97 -7.19 19.56
N THR A 173 -3.71 -8.03 20.27
CA THR A 173 -5.17 -8.11 20.20
C THR A 173 -5.76 -8.01 21.61
N GLU A 174 -6.74 -7.15 21.76
CA GLU A 174 -7.53 -7.01 23.00
C GLU A 174 -9.00 -7.32 22.70
N TRP A 175 -9.59 -8.14 23.53
CA TRP A 175 -11.03 -8.49 23.48
C TRP A 175 -11.73 -7.82 24.67
N ALA A 176 -12.71 -6.96 24.39
CA ALA A 176 -13.50 -6.24 25.40
C ALA A 176 -14.86 -6.92 25.64
#